data_c52f2309598b6f6e0640ba86708d3ee7
#
_entry.id   c52f2309598b6f6e0640ba86708d3ee7
#
_cell.length_a   1.000
_cell.length_b   1.000
_cell.length_c   1.000
_cell.angle_alpha   90.00
_cell.angle_beta   90.00
_cell.angle_gamma   90.00
#
_symmetry.space_group_name_H-M   'P 1'
#
loop_
_entity.id
_entity.type
_entity.pdbx_description
1 polymer ?
#
loop_
_entity_poly.entity_id
_entity_poly.type
_entity_poly.pdbx_seq_one_letter_code
_entity_poly.pdbx_strand_id
1 'polypeptide(L)'
;MCTANPLQSQTDAPGTLVSVVMPIYNVGDVLERAVLSVLRQGVPVELLLVDDGSTDGSAELCDRLAAQFPVEIRVFHQPNGGVLSARTLGLHHASGNYLIHCDPDDVVPEGAYRRLIETMEAQNADFVLAPFQRIRQSDGEMLPQDMEARLYDYRLARLGIKGAIDGQLFFEEILRGYIHSGLWNKMIRRSLLNETVLRRLEEVERLNFLEDRYILTLLLLYNRPRIYIMNDAEPVYHYYVNTASITENIDLERFLEGQIILERIERMVAAPESDAMAPSEEEKHDNALPPLDRHRLQQAALAGRARIAVGGVMAFGNRKTLRNPRFPKLTIGQVASAPVKGTIKTLLIPEMLGIPLARPLSRTANYLRARRLIPWERTR
;
A
#
# COMPACT_ATOMS: atom_id res chain seq x y z
N MET A 1 21.24 -3.53 42.07
CA MET A 1 20.22 -4.55 41.75
C MET A 1 19.81 -4.28 40.30
N CYS A 2 20.37 -5.04 39.38
CA CYS A 2 19.99 -4.93 37.97
C CYS A 2 18.61 -5.52 37.77
N THR A 3 17.65 -4.70 37.45
CA THR A 3 16.31 -5.14 37.01
C THR A 3 16.46 -5.81 35.64
N ALA A 4 16.18 -7.09 35.61
CA ALA A 4 16.18 -7.87 34.38
C ALA A 4 15.25 -7.22 33.36
N ASN A 5 15.75 -7.06 32.14
CA ASN A 5 14.99 -6.59 30.97
C ASN A 5 13.84 -7.60 30.69
N PRO A 6 12.56 -7.19 30.71
CA PRO A 6 11.42 -8.11 30.53
C PRO A 6 11.30 -8.66 29.12
N LEU A 7 12.22 -8.34 28.20
CA LEU A 7 12.21 -8.79 26.81
C LEU A 7 12.93 -10.14 26.55
N GLN A 8 13.52 -10.74 27.60
CA GLN A 8 14.23 -12.04 27.49
C GLN A 8 13.45 -13.17 28.15
N SER A 9 12.44 -13.71 27.49
CA SER A 9 12.04 -15.11 27.60
C SER A 9 10.86 -15.45 26.72
N GLN A 10 11.13 -15.93 25.52
CA GLN A 10 10.24 -16.90 24.88
C GLN A 10 11.00 -17.67 23.82
N THR A 11 10.90 -18.98 23.89
CA THR A 11 11.51 -20.00 23.04
C THR A 11 11.08 -19.79 21.59
N ASP A 12 11.99 -19.23 20.79
CA ASP A 12 11.78 -18.98 19.38
C ASP A 12 11.78 -20.30 18.61
N ALA A 13 10.66 -20.61 17.95
CA ALA A 13 10.70 -21.59 16.88
C ALA A 13 11.67 -21.06 15.80
N PRO A 14 12.60 -21.87 15.28
CA PRO A 14 13.48 -21.45 14.21
C PRO A 14 12.61 -20.97 13.02
N GLY A 15 12.74 -19.69 12.61
CA GLY A 15 12.03 -19.17 11.47
C GLY A 15 10.94 -18.12 11.76
N THR A 16 10.93 -17.49 12.93
CA THR A 16 9.91 -16.49 13.33
C THR A 16 10.31 -15.03 13.16
N LEU A 17 11.49 -14.70 12.63
CA LEU A 17 11.95 -13.33 12.49
C LEU A 17 11.09 -12.52 11.51
N VAL A 18 10.63 -11.34 11.95
CA VAL A 18 9.87 -10.39 11.14
C VAL A 18 10.76 -9.23 10.72
N SER A 19 10.95 -9.04 9.43
CA SER A 19 11.54 -7.81 8.90
C SER A 19 10.48 -6.73 8.80
N VAL A 20 10.72 -5.58 9.42
CA VAL A 20 9.85 -4.40 9.33
C VAL A 20 10.59 -3.30 8.60
N VAL A 21 10.08 -2.88 7.45
CA VAL A 21 10.64 -1.77 6.67
C VAL A 21 9.93 -0.47 7.00
N MET A 22 10.67 0.51 7.49
CA MET A 22 10.15 1.83 7.88
C MET A 22 10.89 2.93 7.10
N PRO A 23 10.27 3.49 6.03
CA PRO A 23 10.84 4.62 5.31
C PRO A 23 10.67 5.91 6.13
N ILE A 24 11.71 6.73 6.23
CA ILE A 24 11.76 7.91 7.08
C ILE A 24 12.15 9.13 6.24
N TYR A 25 11.37 10.20 6.33
CA TYR A 25 11.70 11.49 5.76
C TYR A 25 11.00 12.62 6.50
N ASN A 26 11.72 13.39 7.31
CA ASN A 26 11.23 14.56 8.05
C ASN A 26 9.99 14.24 8.89
N VAL A 27 10.09 13.29 9.81
CA VAL A 27 8.95 12.81 10.63
C VAL A 27 8.98 13.35 12.08
N GLY A 28 10.10 13.94 12.51
CA GLY A 28 10.23 14.56 13.82
C GLY A 28 9.98 13.63 15.00
N ASP A 29 9.30 14.16 16.03
CA ASP A 29 9.14 13.49 17.33
C ASP A 29 8.23 12.25 17.34
N VAL A 30 7.47 11.99 16.27
CA VAL A 30 6.55 10.85 16.23
C VAL A 30 7.27 9.52 15.98
N LEU A 31 8.49 9.57 15.42
CA LEU A 31 9.28 8.39 15.06
C LEU A 31 9.55 7.45 16.24
N GLU A 32 9.94 7.99 17.40
CA GLU A 32 10.28 7.16 18.57
C GLU A 32 9.08 6.31 19.00
N ARG A 33 7.88 6.88 19.04
CA ARG A 33 6.64 6.15 19.34
C ARG A 33 6.41 5.00 18.36
N ALA A 34 6.57 5.24 17.07
CA ALA A 34 6.42 4.22 16.02
C ALA A 34 7.42 3.07 16.21
N VAL A 35 8.70 3.40 16.36
CA VAL A 35 9.78 2.44 16.59
C VAL A 35 9.53 1.58 17.83
N LEU A 36 9.21 2.20 18.97
CA LEU A 36 8.96 1.47 20.21
C LEU A 36 7.72 0.55 20.10
N SER A 37 6.73 0.92 19.31
CA SER A 37 5.56 0.07 19.08
C SER A 37 5.91 -1.19 18.29
N VAL A 38 6.80 -1.07 17.30
CA VAL A 38 7.30 -2.19 16.50
C VAL A 38 8.16 -3.16 17.35
N LEU A 39 8.93 -2.66 18.29
CA LEU A 39 9.78 -3.51 19.15
C LEU A 39 9.00 -4.29 20.21
N ARG A 40 7.74 -3.96 20.50
CA ARG A 40 6.91 -4.59 21.55
C ARG A 40 5.97 -5.67 21.01
N GLN A 41 6.38 -6.41 19.98
CA GLN A 41 5.48 -7.36 19.31
C GLN A 41 5.51 -8.77 19.92
N GLY A 42 6.42 -9.05 20.86
CA GLY A 42 6.56 -10.36 21.52
C GLY A 42 6.97 -11.48 20.55
N VAL A 43 7.59 -11.11 19.44
CA VAL A 43 8.27 -11.97 18.46
C VAL A 43 9.57 -11.30 18.05
N PRO A 44 10.60 -12.04 17.60
CA PRO A 44 11.82 -11.44 17.06
C PRO A 44 11.52 -10.53 15.87
N VAL A 45 12.05 -9.31 15.92
CA VAL A 45 11.92 -8.28 14.89
C VAL A 45 13.29 -7.77 14.48
N GLU A 46 13.54 -7.63 13.19
CA GLU A 46 14.54 -6.70 12.67
C GLU A 46 13.83 -5.49 12.08
N LEU A 47 14.10 -4.32 12.63
CA LEU A 47 13.53 -3.05 12.16
C LEU A 47 14.56 -2.33 11.29
N LEU A 48 14.19 -2.15 10.02
CA LEU A 48 15.01 -1.51 9.00
C LEU A 48 14.54 -0.06 8.85
N LEU A 49 15.21 0.86 9.55
CA LEU A 49 14.98 2.29 9.43
C LEU A 49 15.71 2.82 8.21
N VAL A 50 15.01 3.32 7.22
CA VAL A 50 15.61 3.87 6.00
C VAL A 50 15.34 5.36 5.92
N ASP A 51 16.34 6.15 6.32
CA ASP A 51 16.29 7.60 6.23
C ASP A 51 16.57 8.06 4.79
N ASP A 52 15.59 8.68 4.19
CA ASP A 52 15.59 9.20 2.81
C ASP A 52 16.08 10.66 2.76
N GLY A 53 17.16 10.96 3.48
CA GLY A 53 17.80 12.27 3.49
C GLY A 53 17.03 13.31 4.28
N SER A 54 16.61 12.98 5.50
CA SER A 54 15.95 13.91 6.42
C SER A 54 16.81 15.10 6.80
N THR A 55 16.17 16.24 7.09
CA THR A 55 16.82 17.52 7.45
C THR A 55 16.28 18.12 8.75
N ASP A 56 15.42 17.41 9.47
CA ASP A 56 14.71 17.86 10.68
C ASP A 56 15.18 17.19 11.99
N GLY A 57 16.29 16.42 11.95
CA GLY A 57 16.81 15.67 13.10
C GLY A 57 16.29 14.22 13.18
N SER A 58 15.48 13.76 12.20
CA SER A 58 15.01 12.37 12.14
C SER A 58 16.15 11.39 11.91
N ALA A 59 17.17 11.76 11.11
CA ALA A 59 18.35 10.92 10.87
C ALA A 59 19.12 10.64 12.15
N GLU A 60 19.42 11.67 12.93
CA GLU A 60 20.11 11.54 14.22
C GLU A 60 19.26 10.78 15.25
N LEU A 61 17.95 10.87 15.17
CA LEU A 61 17.06 10.06 16.03
C LEU A 61 17.12 8.58 15.65
N CYS A 62 17.18 8.24 14.35
CA CYS A 62 17.40 6.86 13.90
C CYS A 62 18.68 6.27 14.49
N ASP A 63 19.79 7.00 14.42
CA ASP A 63 21.09 6.56 14.94
C ASP A 63 21.05 6.35 16.46
N ARG A 64 20.40 7.26 17.19
CA ARG A 64 20.23 7.11 18.65
C ARG A 64 19.41 5.88 19.01
N LEU A 65 18.32 5.62 18.29
CA LEU A 65 17.47 4.44 18.49
C LEU A 65 18.23 3.15 18.16
N ALA A 66 19.01 3.13 17.08
CA ALA A 66 19.85 1.97 16.74
C ALA A 66 20.94 1.71 17.79
N ALA A 67 21.55 2.76 18.35
CA ALA A 67 22.51 2.61 19.44
C ALA A 67 21.85 2.08 20.73
N GLN A 68 20.58 2.37 20.96
CA GLN A 68 19.81 1.87 22.11
C GLN A 68 19.32 0.43 21.91
N PHE A 69 19.01 0.03 20.67
CA PHE A 69 18.50 -1.30 20.30
C PHE A 69 19.33 -1.92 19.16
N PRO A 70 20.64 -2.21 19.42
CA PRO A 70 21.60 -2.58 18.36
C PRO A 70 21.38 -3.97 17.77
N VAL A 71 20.54 -4.79 18.37
CA VAL A 71 20.19 -6.14 17.86
C VAL A 71 18.99 -6.08 16.94
N GLU A 72 18.02 -5.24 17.28
CA GLU A 72 16.72 -5.17 16.60
C GLU A 72 16.71 -4.14 15.49
N ILE A 73 17.50 -3.04 15.59
CA ILE A 73 17.44 -1.91 14.66
C ILE A 73 18.68 -1.83 13.78
N ARG A 74 18.45 -1.70 12.49
CA ARG A 74 19.47 -1.35 11.49
C ARG A 74 19.06 -0.08 10.78
N VAL A 75 19.97 0.87 10.65
CA VAL A 75 19.72 2.16 9.97
C VAL A 75 20.45 2.21 8.65
N PHE A 76 19.78 2.76 7.66
CA PHE A 76 20.33 3.06 6.34
C PHE A 76 20.01 4.50 5.98
N HIS A 77 21.03 5.28 5.61
CA HIS A 77 20.86 6.64 5.11
C HIS A 77 21.09 6.69 3.61
N GLN A 78 20.21 7.38 2.89
CA GLN A 78 20.38 7.63 1.46
C GLN A 78 20.07 9.08 1.11
N PRO A 79 20.62 9.62 0.00
CA PRO A 79 20.12 10.85 -0.58
C PRO A 79 18.64 10.73 -0.93
N ASN A 80 17.84 11.78 -0.75
CA ASN A 80 16.40 11.72 -0.99
C ASN A 80 16.04 11.19 -2.37
N GLY A 81 15.62 9.94 -2.44
CA GLY A 81 15.20 9.18 -3.61
C GLY A 81 13.69 8.95 -3.69
N GLY A 82 12.95 9.36 -2.65
CA GLY A 82 11.51 9.13 -2.52
C GLY A 82 11.16 7.82 -1.83
N VAL A 83 9.92 7.72 -1.38
CA VAL A 83 9.46 6.63 -0.51
C VAL A 83 9.62 5.22 -1.13
N LEU A 84 9.46 5.08 -2.45
CA LEU A 84 9.72 3.80 -3.13
C LEU A 84 11.19 3.40 -3.00
N SER A 85 12.12 4.34 -3.22
CA SER A 85 13.56 4.09 -3.09
C SER A 85 13.92 3.64 -1.67
N ALA A 86 13.42 4.34 -0.66
CA ALA A 86 13.64 3.98 0.73
C ALA A 86 13.07 2.58 1.06
N ARG A 87 11.83 2.29 0.63
CA ARG A 87 11.25 0.94 0.80
C ARG A 87 12.07 -0.12 0.08
N THR A 88 12.52 0.14 -1.16
CA THR A 88 13.34 -0.79 -1.95
C THR A 88 14.65 -1.11 -1.24
N LEU A 89 15.35 -0.10 -0.72
CA LEU A 89 16.57 -0.30 0.06
C LEU A 89 16.32 -1.19 1.29
N GLY A 90 15.25 -0.92 2.06
CA GLY A 90 14.85 -1.76 3.19
C GLY A 90 14.53 -3.20 2.77
N LEU A 91 13.81 -3.39 1.66
CA LEU A 91 13.47 -4.72 1.13
C LEU A 91 14.70 -5.54 0.75
N HIS A 92 15.73 -4.93 0.17
CA HIS A 92 17.01 -5.61 -0.13
C HIS A 92 17.73 -6.11 1.11
N HIS A 93 17.54 -5.44 2.24
CA HIS A 93 18.21 -5.77 3.51
C HIS A 93 17.37 -6.64 4.45
N ALA A 94 16.12 -6.93 4.09
CA ALA A 94 15.24 -7.79 4.86
C ALA A 94 15.73 -9.25 4.88
N SER A 95 15.92 -9.82 6.06
CA SER A 95 16.45 -11.17 6.28
C SER A 95 15.45 -12.13 6.94
N GLY A 96 14.39 -11.60 7.56
CA GLY A 96 13.38 -12.37 8.28
C GLY A 96 12.54 -13.27 7.37
N ASN A 97 11.82 -14.18 7.99
CA ASN A 97 10.90 -15.10 7.27
C ASN A 97 9.61 -14.41 6.84
N TYR A 98 9.22 -13.40 7.57
CA TYR A 98 8.06 -12.56 7.33
C TYR A 98 8.49 -11.13 7.08
N LEU A 99 7.72 -10.42 6.29
CA LEU A 99 7.93 -9.03 5.95
C LEU A 99 6.64 -8.23 6.13
N ILE A 100 6.77 -7.06 6.74
CA ILE A 100 5.72 -6.05 6.84
C ILE A 100 6.34 -4.65 6.76
N HIS A 101 5.54 -3.67 6.38
CA HIS A 101 5.94 -2.27 6.45
C HIS A 101 5.29 -1.59 7.65
N CYS A 102 5.91 -0.52 8.13
CA CYS A 102 5.33 0.39 9.12
C CYS A 102 5.64 1.82 8.70
N ASP A 103 4.66 2.69 8.69
CA ASP A 103 4.90 4.11 8.45
C ASP A 103 5.38 4.77 9.75
N PRO A 104 6.29 5.76 9.68
CA PRO A 104 7.02 6.26 10.83
C PRO A 104 6.19 7.17 11.77
N ASP A 105 4.96 7.50 11.39
CA ASP A 105 4.00 8.29 12.16
C ASP A 105 2.86 7.45 12.78
N ASP A 106 2.84 6.14 12.50
CA ASP A 106 1.80 5.21 12.94
C ASP A 106 2.22 4.35 14.17
N VAL A 107 1.34 3.48 14.64
CA VAL A 107 1.58 2.62 15.80
C VAL A 107 1.07 1.21 15.52
N VAL A 108 1.87 0.23 15.91
CA VAL A 108 1.51 -1.18 15.84
C VAL A 108 1.04 -1.64 17.23
N PRO A 109 -0.21 -2.11 17.40
CA PRO A 109 -0.68 -2.67 18.67
C PRO A 109 0.19 -3.84 19.15
N GLU A 110 0.37 -3.93 20.46
CA GLU A 110 1.17 -5.00 21.06
C GLU A 110 0.66 -6.40 20.67
N GLY A 111 1.59 -7.28 20.29
CA GLY A 111 1.26 -8.64 19.85
C GLY A 111 0.62 -8.78 18.47
N ALA A 112 0.46 -7.70 17.73
CA ALA A 112 -0.13 -7.72 16.38
C ALA A 112 0.64 -8.63 15.42
N TYR A 113 1.98 -8.57 15.44
CA TYR A 113 2.79 -9.42 14.56
C TYR A 113 2.72 -10.90 14.93
N ARG A 114 2.63 -11.21 16.21
CA ARG A 114 2.39 -12.59 16.66
C ARG A 114 1.08 -13.13 16.09
N ARG A 115 -0.02 -12.39 16.19
CA ARG A 115 -1.33 -12.80 15.64
C ARG A 115 -1.29 -12.98 14.12
N LEU A 116 -0.56 -12.10 13.41
CA LEU A 116 -0.35 -12.23 11.98
C LEU A 116 0.38 -13.53 11.62
N ILE A 117 1.49 -13.84 12.31
CA ILE A 117 2.27 -15.08 12.09
C ILE A 117 1.40 -16.30 12.39
N GLU A 118 0.73 -16.34 13.55
CA GLU A 118 -0.16 -17.43 13.93
C GLU A 118 -1.25 -17.67 12.85
N THR A 119 -1.82 -16.61 12.31
CA THR A 119 -2.78 -16.67 11.21
C THR A 119 -2.13 -17.23 9.94
N MET A 120 -0.95 -16.73 9.56
CA MET A 120 -0.23 -17.20 8.36
C MET A 120 0.08 -18.69 8.45
N GLU A 121 0.54 -19.17 9.61
CA GLU A 121 0.88 -20.57 9.81
C GLU A 121 -0.40 -21.45 9.85
N ALA A 122 -1.40 -21.05 10.63
CA ALA A 122 -2.64 -21.80 10.76
C ALA A 122 -3.41 -21.95 9.43
N GLN A 123 -3.33 -20.94 8.57
CA GLN A 123 -4.02 -20.91 7.29
C GLN A 123 -3.14 -21.29 6.09
N ASN A 124 -1.88 -21.65 6.35
CA ASN A 124 -0.88 -21.91 5.31
C ASN A 124 -0.85 -20.78 4.26
N ALA A 125 -0.91 -19.52 4.73
CA ALA A 125 -0.96 -18.35 3.88
C ALA A 125 0.43 -17.80 3.59
N ASP A 126 0.62 -17.26 2.38
CA ASP A 126 1.84 -16.55 1.99
C ASP A 126 1.68 -15.04 2.15
N PHE A 127 0.44 -14.58 2.24
CA PHE A 127 0.04 -13.18 2.33
C PHE A 127 -1.20 -13.06 3.22
N VAL A 128 -1.13 -12.25 4.25
CA VAL A 128 -2.28 -11.94 5.13
C VAL A 128 -2.58 -10.46 5.07
N LEU A 129 -3.84 -10.13 4.80
CA LEU A 129 -4.40 -8.80 4.94
C LEU A 129 -5.18 -8.71 6.25
N ALA A 130 -4.91 -7.70 7.07
CA ALA A 130 -5.46 -7.58 8.40
C ALA A 130 -6.22 -6.26 8.63
N PRO A 131 -7.14 -6.22 9.62
CA PRO A 131 -7.88 -5.01 9.97
C PRO A 131 -6.98 -3.95 10.61
N PHE A 132 -7.38 -2.68 10.46
CA PHE A 132 -6.71 -1.54 11.05
C PHE A 132 -7.72 -0.54 11.64
N GLN A 133 -7.24 0.33 12.55
CA GLN A 133 -8.01 1.40 13.16
C GLN A 133 -7.41 2.74 12.80
N ARG A 134 -8.26 3.71 12.45
CA ARG A 134 -7.84 5.09 12.24
C ARG A 134 -7.91 5.86 13.57
N ILE A 135 -6.84 6.57 13.89
CA ILE A 135 -6.70 7.37 15.10
C ILE A 135 -6.49 8.83 14.71
N ARG A 136 -7.19 9.77 15.36
CA ARG A 136 -6.90 11.19 15.16
C ARG A 136 -5.62 11.57 15.91
N GLN A 137 -4.63 12.11 15.20
CA GLN A 137 -3.34 12.41 15.81
C GLN A 137 -3.41 13.47 16.90
N SER A 138 -4.32 14.46 16.80
CA SER A 138 -4.40 15.59 17.74
C SER A 138 -4.85 15.22 19.15
N ASP A 139 -5.66 14.19 19.32
CA ASP A 139 -6.30 13.83 20.59
C ASP A 139 -6.37 12.32 20.85
N GLY A 140 -5.90 11.49 19.92
CA GLY A 140 -5.93 10.03 20.06
C GLY A 140 -7.33 9.42 19.91
N GLU A 141 -8.34 10.20 19.48
CA GLU A 141 -9.70 9.69 19.29
C GLU A 141 -9.74 8.63 18.17
N MET A 142 -10.36 7.49 18.45
CA MET A 142 -10.65 6.49 17.45
C MET A 142 -11.66 7.06 16.44
N LEU A 143 -11.23 7.23 15.21
CA LEU A 143 -12.11 7.70 14.14
C LEU A 143 -12.98 6.55 13.65
N PRO A 144 -14.27 6.82 13.34
CA PRO A 144 -15.08 5.85 12.64
C PRO A 144 -14.39 5.49 11.31
N GLN A 145 -14.51 4.23 10.91
CA GLN A 145 -14.02 3.80 9.60
C GLN A 145 -14.60 4.73 8.54
N ASP A 146 -13.74 5.29 7.70
CA ASP A 146 -14.20 6.13 6.61
C ASP A 146 -14.92 5.32 5.53
N MET A 147 -15.36 6.02 4.49
CA MET A 147 -16.08 5.37 3.40
C MET A 147 -15.20 4.37 2.64
N GLU A 148 -13.87 4.53 2.62
CA GLU A 148 -12.96 3.55 1.99
C GLU A 148 -12.86 2.27 2.83
N ALA A 149 -12.67 2.38 4.13
CA ALA A 149 -12.70 1.23 5.03
C ALA A 149 -14.09 0.56 5.04
N ARG A 150 -15.18 1.35 5.05
CA ARG A 150 -16.55 0.81 4.92
C ARG A 150 -16.83 0.20 3.56
N LEU A 151 -16.30 0.76 2.46
CA LEU A 151 -16.40 0.16 1.13
C LEU A 151 -15.59 -1.13 1.03
N TYR A 152 -14.44 -1.17 1.68
CA TYR A 152 -13.63 -2.36 1.83
C TYR A 152 -14.41 -3.46 2.56
N ASP A 153 -14.92 -3.18 3.77
CA ASP A 153 -15.73 -4.11 4.55
C ASP A 153 -17.00 -4.52 3.82
N TYR A 154 -17.70 -3.55 3.22
CA TYR A 154 -18.91 -3.81 2.41
C TYR A 154 -18.61 -4.66 1.18
N ARG A 155 -17.48 -4.41 0.51
CA ARG A 155 -17.08 -5.14 -0.67
C ARG A 155 -16.72 -6.59 -0.32
N LEU A 156 -15.93 -6.79 0.72
CA LEU A 156 -15.58 -8.12 1.22
C LEU A 156 -16.81 -8.89 1.70
N ALA A 157 -17.68 -8.24 2.46
CA ALA A 157 -18.92 -8.83 2.93
C ALA A 157 -19.85 -9.18 1.76
N ARG A 158 -20.00 -8.34 0.76
CA ARG A 158 -20.83 -8.58 -0.42
C ARG A 158 -20.28 -9.69 -1.31
N LEU A 159 -18.99 -9.85 -1.38
CA LEU A 159 -18.32 -10.91 -2.11
C LEU A 159 -18.31 -12.23 -1.31
N GLY A 160 -18.81 -12.22 -0.05
CA GLY A 160 -18.75 -13.37 0.84
C GLY A 160 -17.33 -13.76 1.26
N ILE A 161 -16.36 -12.83 1.11
CA ILE A 161 -14.95 -13.12 1.32
C ILE A 161 -14.63 -12.99 2.80
N LYS A 162 -14.42 -14.14 3.45
CA LYS A 162 -13.83 -14.28 4.79
C LYS A 162 -12.80 -15.38 4.71
N GLY A 163 -11.61 -15.12 5.19
CA GLY A 163 -10.54 -16.11 5.20
C GLY A 163 -9.79 -16.19 3.87
N ALA A 164 -9.61 -17.39 3.34
CA ALA A 164 -8.90 -17.58 2.07
C ALA A 164 -9.66 -16.93 0.90
N ILE A 165 -8.92 -16.21 0.05
CA ILE A 165 -9.46 -15.53 -1.11
C ILE A 165 -8.73 -15.98 -2.37
N ASP A 166 -9.46 -16.07 -3.47
CA ASP A 166 -8.88 -16.25 -4.79
C ASP A 166 -7.90 -15.11 -5.14
N GLY A 167 -6.66 -15.47 -5.49
CA GLY A 167 -5.59 -14.51 -5.75
C GLY A 167 -5.88 -13.59 -6.93
N GLN A 168 -6.54 -14.11 -7.98
CA GLN A 168 -6.99 -13.31 -9.12
C GLN A 168 -7.99 -12.23 -8.70
N LEU A 169 -9.01 -12.62 -7.92
CA LEU A 169 -10.02 -11.69 -7.44
C LEU A 169 -9.40 -10.62 -6.53
N PHE A 170 -8.53 -11.01 -5.59
CA PHE A 170 -7.83 -10.06 -4.71
C PHE A 170 -7.02 -9.05 -5.51
N PHE A 171 -6.26 -9.52 -6.51
CA PHE A 171 -5.46 -8.66 -7.36
C PHE A 171 -6.32 -7.69 -8.18
N GLU A 172 -7.42 -8.15 -8.76
CA GLU A 172 -8.36 -7.27 -9.45
C GLU A 172 -8.91 -6.17 -8.54
N GLU A 173 -9.25 -6.48 -7.29
CA GLU A 173 -9.80 -5.51 -6.34
C GLU A 173 -8.73 -4.50 -5.88
N ILE A 174 -7.46 -4.89 -5.74
CA ILE A 174 -6.33 -3.97 -5.55
C ILE A 174 -6.19 -3.01 -6.75
N LEU A 175 -6.20 -3.57 -7.97
CA LEU A 175 -6.04 -2.78 -9.20
C LEU A 175 -7.20 -1.78 -9.39
N ARG A 176 -8.43 -2.18 -9.07
CA ARG A 176 -9.61 -1.29 -9.09
C ARG A 176 -9.59 -0.24 -7.98
N GLY A 177 -8.73 -0.39 -6.97
CA GLY A 177 -8.68 0.46 -5.78
C GLY A 177 -9.86 0.27 -4.84
N TYR A 178 -10.44 -0.91 -4.79
CA TYR A 178 -11.46 -1.28 -3.81
C TYR A 178 -10.87 -1.90 -2.54
N ILE A 179 -9.70 -2.50 -2.63
CA ILE A 179 -8.88 -2.89 -1.49
C ILE A 179 -7.79 -1.83 -1.34
N HIS A 180 -7.61 -1.33 -0.12
CA HIS A 180 -6.57 -0.35 0.20
C HIS A 180 -5.18 -0.91 -0.10
N SER A 181 -4.35 -0.13 -0.77
CA SER A 181 -3.01 -0.59 -1.18
C SER A 181 -1.93 -0.45 -0.12
N GLY A 182 -2.19 0.23 1.02
CA GLY A 182 -1.20 0.39 2.08
C GLY A 182 -0.55 -0.93 2.48
N LEU A 183 0.77 -0.94 2.61
CA LEU A 183 1.56 -2.15 2.89
C LEU A 183 1.58 -2.51 4.39
N TRP A 184 1.28 -1.54 5.24
CA TRP A 184 1.44 -1.63 6.70
C TRP A 184 0.45 -2.59 7.41
N ASN A 185 -0.63 -2.98 6.79
CA ASN A 185 -1.56 -3.99 7.30
C ASN A 185 -1.48 -5.32 6.52
N LYS A 186 -0.39 -5.56 5.83
CA LYS A 186 -0.18 -6.75 5.01
C LYS A 186 1.14 -7.40 5.38
N MET A 187 1.06 -8.57 6.01
CA MET A 187 2.24 -9.39 6.27
C MET A 187 2.39 -10.41 5.14
N ILE A 188 3.60 -10.56 4.65
CA ILE A 188 3.93 -11.52 3.59
C ILE A 188 5.08 -12.43 4.01
N ARG A 189 5.15 -13.63 3.42
CA ARG A 189 6.38 -14.43 3.47
C ARG A 189 7.46 -13.73 2.64
N ARG A 190 8.67 -13.59 3.20
CA ARG A 190 9.78 -12.93 2.50
C ARG A 190 10.13 -13.61 1.17
N SER A 191 9.85 -14.90 1.03
CA SER A 191 10.04 -15.64 -0.24
C SER A 191 9.30 -15.01 -1.43
N LEU A 192 8.27 -14.18 -1.20
CA LEU A 192 7.61 -13.42 -2.26
C LEU A 192 8.48 -12.26 -2.82
N LEU A 193 9.56 -11.87 -2.11
CA LEU A 193 10.56 -10.95 -2.60
C LEU A 193 11.61 -11.69 -3.44
N ASN A 194 11.19 -12.28 -4.54
CA ASN A 194 12.11 -12.92 -5.46
C ASN A 194 12.94 -11.88 -6.24
N GLU A 195 13.98 -12.34 -6.93
CA GLU A 195 14.90 -11.50 -7.68
C GLU A 195 14.19 -10.66 -8.75
N THR A 196 13.15 -11.19 -9.38
CA THR A 196 12.35 -10.45 -10.36
C THR A 196 11.62 -9.26 -9.74
N VAL A 197 11.01 -9.45 -8.58
CA VAL A 197 10.33 -8.36 -7.85
C VAL A 197 11.34 -7.27 -7.48
N LEU A 198 12.47 -7.63 -6.87
CA LEU A 198 13.50 -6.68 -6.45
C LEU A 198 14.05 -5.90 -7.64
N ARG A 199 14.43 -6.56 -8.72
CA ARG A 199 14.91 -5.91 -9.95
C ARG A 199 13.87 -4.94 -10.53
N ARG A 200 12.58 -5.30 -10.54
CA ARG A 200 11.51 -4.43 -11.06
C ARG A 200 11.26 -3.19 -10.18
N LEU A 201 11.51 -3.27 -8.89
CA LEU A 201 11.47 -2.13 -8.00
C LEU A 201 12.56 -1.11 -8.34
N GLU A 202 13.77 -1.57 -8.66
CA GLU A 202 14.92 -0.73 -9.05
C GLU A 202 14.74 -0.01 -10.39
N GLU A 203 13.85 -0.50 -11.27
CA GLU A 203 13.55 0.13 -12.56
C GLU A 203 12.79 1.47 -12.45
N VAL A 204 12.36 1.85 -11.24
CA VAL A 204 11.63 3.11 -10.98
C VAL A 204 12.48 4.02 -10.12
N GLU A 205 13.05 5.05 -10.73
CA GLU A 205 14.01 5.93 -10.06
C GLU A 205 13.40 6.70 -8.87
N ARG A 206 12.19 7.23 -9.02
CA ARG A 206 11.51 8.00 -7.96
C ARG A 206 10.01 7.84 -8.06
N LEU A 207 9.39 7.51 -6.93
CA LEU A 207 7.94 7.44 -6.79
C LEU A 207 7.53 7.77 -5.36
N ASN A 208 6.65 8.78 -5.19
CA ASN A 208 6.16 9.25 -3.89
C ASN A 208 4.64 9.09 -3.75
N PHE A 209 3.98 8.50 -4.74
CA PHE A 209 2.53 8.30 -4.70
C PHE A 209 2.14 7.03 -5.44
N LEU A 210 1.32 6.18 -4.81
CA LEU A 210 0.91 4.86 -5.28
C LEU A 210 2.05 3.82 -5.36
N GLU A 211 3.17 4.05 -4.69
CA GLU A 211 4.27 3.10 -4.57
C GLU A 211 3.81 1.77 -3.94
N ASP A 212 2.95 1.84 -2.94
CA ASP A 212 2.33 0.67 -2.30
C ASP A 212 1.60 -0.21 -3.32
N ARG A 213 0.81 0.41 -4.21
CA ARG A 213 0.11 -0.31 -5.26
C ARG A 213 1.06 -0.93 -6.26
N TYR A 214 2.15 -0.24 -6.57
CA TYR A 214 3.18 -0.76 -7.46
C TYR A 214 3.88 -1.99 -6.85
N ILE A 215 4.31 -1.90 -5.59
CA ILE A 215 4.92 -3.03 -4.85
C ILE A 215 3.95 -4.22 -4.80
N LEU A 216 2.68 -3.99 -4.40
CA LEU A 216 1.66 -5.05 -4.37
C LEU A 216 1.43 -5.68 -5.76
N THR A 217 1.43 -4.85 -6.82
CA THR A 217 1.30 -5.37 -8.19
C THR A 217 2.43 -6.33 -8.52
N LEU A 218 3.67 -5.98 -8.20
CA LEU A 218 4.83 -6.86 -8.43
C LEU A 218 4.72 -8.16 -7.64
N LEU A 219 4.40 -8.07 -6.34
CA LEU A 219 4.25 -9.24 -5.47
C LEU A 219 3.18 -10.21 -5.99
N LEU A 220 2.02 -9.69 -6.38
CA LEU A 220 0.89 -10.51 -6.84
C LEU A 220 1.10 -11.05 -8.27
N LEU A 221 1.75 -10.26 -9.13
CA LEU A 221 1.97 -10.60 -10.54
C LEU A 221 3.00 -11.71 -10.71
N TYR A 222 4.07 -11.67 -9.90
CA TYR A 222 5.22 -12.57 -10.06
C TYR A 222 5.26 -13.75 -9.09
N ASN A 223 4.33 -13.86 -8.11
CA ASN A 223 4.36 -14.93 -7.11
C ASN A 223 3.06 -15.73 -6.96
N ARG A 224 1.89 -15.16 -7.24
CA ARG A 224 0.58 -15.81 -7.03
C ARG A 224 0.43 -16.37 -5.61
N PRO A 225 0.53 -15.56 -4.56
CA PRO A 225 0.51 -16.03 -3.18
C PRO A 225 -0.85 -16.59 -2.77
N ARG A 226 -0.86 -17.53 -1.82
CA ARG A 226 -2.06 -17.92 -1.06
C ARG A 226 -2.42 -16.78 -0.12
N ILE A 227 -3.58 -16.17 -0.33
CA ILE A 227 -4.00 -14.95 0.36
C ILE A 227 -5.08 -15.29 1.38
N TYR A 228 -4.91 -14.77 2.58
CA TYR A 228 -5.89 -14.86 3.65
C TYR A 228 -6.28 -13.47 4.15
N ILE A 229 -7.58 -13.24 4.32
CA ILE A 229 -8.10 -12.00 4.91
C ILE A 229 -8.48 -12.29 6.34
N MET A 230 -7.73 -11.69 7.25
CA MET A 230 -7.95 -11.78 8.70
C MET A 230 -9.20 -10.99 9.07
N ASN A 231 -10.07 -11.61 9.82
CA ASN A 231 -11.37 -11.03 10.20
C ASN A 231 -11.51 -10.93 11.72
N ASP A 232 -10.44 -10.49 12.37
CA ASP A 232 -10.41 -10.26 13.82
C ASP A 232 -11.11 -8.96 14.19
N ALA A 233 -11.68 -8.93 15.39
CA ALA A 233 -12.24 -7.69 15.95
C ALA A 233 -11.16 -6.68 16.34
N GLU A 234 -9.94 -7.17 16.63
CA GLU A 234 -8.83 -6.32 17.05
C GLU A 234 -7.96 -5.91 15.87
N PRO A 235 -7.70 -4.61 15.68
CA PRO A 235 -6.82 -4.10 14.63
C PRO A 235 -5.38 -4.57 14.87
N VAL A 236 -4.63 -4.73 13.79
CA VAL A 236 -3.18 -4.97 13.83
C VAL A 236 -2.36 -3.70 13.61
N TYR A 237 -3.03 -2.61 13.28
CA TYR A 237 -2.39 -1.34 12.94
C TYR A 237 -3.26 -0.15 13.31
N HIS A 238 -2.65 0.85 13.91
CA HIS A 238 -3.24 2.14 14.22
C HIS A 238 -2.72 3.19 13.24
N TYR A 239 -3.54 3.54 12.26
CA TYR A 239 -3.24 4.58 11.29
C TYR A 239 -3.56 5.96 11.86
N TYR A 240 -2.53 6.77 12.11
CA TYR A 240 -2.67 8.10 12.67
C TYR A 240 -2.96 9.13 11.58
N VAL A 241 -4.18 9.66 11.59
CA VAL A 241 -4.62 10.68 10.63
C VAL A 241 -4.04 12.04 11.02
N ASN A 242 -3.15 12.55 10.18
CA ASN A 242 -2.54 13.86 10.29
C ASN A 242 -2.94 14.71 9.08
N THR A 243 -3.45 15.92 9.31
CA THR A 243 -3.84 16.86 8.24
C THR A 243 -2.67 17.33 7.37
N ALA A 244 -1.43 17.16 7.83
CA ALA A 244 -0.21 17.47 7.09
C ALA A 244 0.33 16.30 6.26
N SER A 245 -0.27 15.09 6.36
CA SER A 245 0.23 13.88 5.66
C SER A 245 0.17 14.04 4.15
N ILE A 246 1.02 13.27 3.46
CA ILE A 246 1.11 13.24 1.98
C ILE A 246 -0.23 12.85 1.36
N THR A 247 -0.93 11.88 1.95
CA THR A 247 -2.23 11.41 1.47
C THR A 247 -3.34 12.45 1.61
N GLU A 248 -3.19 13.38 2.57
CA GLU A 248 -4.11 14.48 2.80
C GLU A 248 -3.90 15.64 1.82
N ASN A 249 -2.67 15.83 1.31
CA ASN A 249 -2.25 16.99 0.54
C ASN A 249 -1.65 16.55 -0.81
N ILE A 250 -2.44 15.84 -1.61
CA ILE A 250 -2.04 15.46 -2.97
C ILE A 250 -2.05 16.71 -3.85
N ASP A 251 -0.88 17.13 -4.32
CA ASP A 251 -0.73 18.17 -5.33
C ASP A 251 -0.80 17.61 -6.77
N LEU A 252 -0.77 18.49 -7.75
CA LEU A 252 -0.86 18.09 -9.15
C LEU A 252 0.32 17.22 -9.61
N GLU A 253 1.53 17.48 -9.14
CA GLU A 253 2.72 16.72 -9.55
C GLU A 253 2.63 15.27 -9.04
N ARG A 254 2.31 15.07 -7.78
CA ARG A 254 2.06 13.73 -7.20
C ARG A 254 0.92 12.99 -7.90
N PHE A 255 -0.15 13.71 -8.21
CA PHE A 255 -1.25 13.12 -8.98
C PHE A 255 -0.77 12.62 -10.36
N LEU A 256 0.07 13.40 -11.04
CA LEU A 256 0.64 13.04 -12.35
C LEU A 256 1.64 11.87 -12.25
N GLU A 257 2.46 11.82 -11.19
CA GLU A 257 3.29 10.65 -10.88
C GLU A 257 2.41 9.38 -10.75
N GLY A 258 1.33 9.48 -9.98
CA GLY A 258 0.39 8.37 -9.82
C GLY A 258 -0.23 7.90 -11.15
N GLN A 259 -0.53 8.80 -12.08
CA GLN A 259 -1.05 8.40 -13.40
C GLN A 259 -0.01 7.65 -14.24
N ILE A 260 1.26 8.07 -14.18
CA ILE A 260 2.35 7.39 -14.90
C ILE A 260 2.53 5.96 -14.37
N ILE A 261 2.52 5.79 -13.06
CA ILE A 261 2.68 4.46 -12.46
C ILE A 261 1.48 3.55 -12.75
N LEU A 262 0.27 4.07 -12.75
CA LEU A 262 -0.92 3.30 -13.12
C LEU A 262 -0.87 2.84 -14.58
N GLU A 263 -0.34 3.66 -15.50
CA GLU A 263 -0.12 3.25 -16.88
C GLU A 263 0.96 2.16 -17.00
N ARG A 264 2.03 2.27 -16.20
CA ARG A 264 3.04 1.22 -16.11
C ARG A 264 2.44 -0.09 -15.61
N ILE A 265 1.65 -0.05 -14.55
CA ILE A 265 0.92 -1.21 -14.02
C ILE A 265 0.02 -1.83 -15.10
N GLU A 266 -0.78 -1.01 -15.80
CA GLU A 266 -1.66 -1.49 -16.89
C GLU A 266 -0.86 -2.24 -17.97
N ARG A 267 0.28 -1.71 -18.39
CA ARG A 267 1.16 -2.37 -19.38
C ARG A 267 1.75 -3.68 -18.84
N MET A 268 2.19 -3.68 -17.58
CA MET A 268 2.77 -4.87 -16.96
C MET A 268 1.77 -6.02 -16.83
N VAL A 269 0.54 -5.75 -16.40
CA VAL A 269 -0.48 -6.80 -16.26
C VAL A 269 -1.01 -7.30 -17.61
N ALA A 270 -0.86 -6.51 -18.67
CA ALA A 270 -1.23 -6.88 -20.03
C ALA A 270 -0.15 -7.68 -20.76
N ALA A 271 1.11 -7.59 -20.33
CA ALA A 271 2.23 -8.26 -20.96
C ALA A 271 2.08 -9.80 -20.89
N PRO A 272 2.55 -10.56 -21.92
CA PRO A 272 2.50 -12.02 -21.89
C PRO A 272 3.34 -12.61 -20.73
N GLU A 273 3.01 -13.81 -20.31
CA GLU A 273 3.73 -14.51 -19.22
C GLU A 273 5.21 -14.81 -19.54
N SER A 274 5.57 -14.86 -20.82
CA SER A 274 6.97 -15.03 -21.26
C SER A 274 7.90 -13.93 -20.76
N ASP A 275 7.36 -12.75 -20.42
CA ASP A 275 8.14 -11.64 -19.84
C ASP A 275 8.24 -11.74 -18.31
N ALA A 276 7.46 -12.61 -17.68
CA ALA A 276 7.66 -13.02 -16.29
C ALA A 276 8.62 -14.21 -16.34
N MET A 277 9.81 -14.10 -15.76
CA MET A 277 10.69 -15.28 -15.61
C MET A 277 9.86 -16.41 -15.00
N ALA A 278 9.87 -17.55 -15.65
CA ALA A 278 9.23 -18.75 -15.12
C ALA A 278 9.78 -19.02 -13.71
N PRO A 279 8.93 -19.41 -12.75
CA PRO A 279 9.40 -19.85 -11.44
C PRO A 279 10.46 -20.94 -11.64
N SER A 280 11.50 -20.93 -10.82
CA SER A 280 12.55 -21.93 -10.83
C SER A 280 11.92 -23.33 -10.68
N GLU A 281 12.59 -24.37 -11.23
CA GLU A 281 12.03 -25.73 -11.17
C GLU A 281 11.77 -26.26 -9.75
N GLU A 282 12.43 -25.66 -8.75
CA GLU A 282 12.22 -25.96 -7.32
C GLU A 282 10.92 -25.37 -6.75
N GLU A 283 10.33 -24.35 -7.40
CA GLU A 283 9.06 -23.72 -6.98
C GLU A 283 7.81 -24.43 -7.55
N LYS A 284 7.96 -25.47 -8.35
CA LYS A 284 6.88 -26.31 -8.84
C LYS A 284 6.39 -27.28 -7.76
N HIS A 285 5.95 -26.76 -6.62
CA HIS A 285 5.27 -27.58 -5.63
C HIS A 285 3.83 -27.91 -6.07
N ASP A 286 3.36 -29.10 -5.67
CA ASP A 286 2.19 -29.91 -6.05
C ASP A 286 0.79 -29.25 -6.03
N ASN A 287 0.68 -27.92 -5.96
CA ASN A 287 -0.59 -27.17 -6.05
C ASN A 287 -0.38 -25.89 -6.88
N ALA A 288 -0.09 -26.05 -8.17
CA ALA A 288 0.01 -24.89 -9.09
C ALA A 288 -1.35 -24.16 -9.11
N LEU A 289 -1.37 -22.95 -8.56
CA LEU A 289 -2.53 -22.07 -8.69
C LEU A 289 -2.81 -21.80 -10.17
N PRO A 290 -4.08 -21.64 -10.60
CA PRO A 290 -4.41 -21.42 -12.00
C PRO A 290 -3.71 -20.15 -12.53
N PRO A 291 -3.37 -20.10 -13.83
CA PRO A 291 -2.75 -18.94 -14.44
C PRO A 291 -3.63 -17.70 -14.28
N LEU A 292 -2.98 -16.51 -14.14
CA LEU A 292 -3.69 -15.25 -14.04
C LEU A 292 -4.38 -14.89 -15.36
N ASP A 293 -5.65 -14.53 -15.30
CA ASP A 293 -6.37 -13.94 -16.44
C ASP A 293 -5.90 -12.51 -16.66
N ARG A 294 -4.90 -12.34 -17.51
CA ARG A 294 -4.27 -11.05 -17.84
C ARG A 294 -5.26 -10.06 -18.43
N HIS A 295 -6.23 -10.50 -19.20
CA HIS A 295 -7.26 -9.62 -19.74
C HIS A 295 -8.13 -9.02 -18.62
N ARG A 296 -8.56 -9.82 -17.65
CA ARG A 296 -9.30 -9.32 -16.49
C ARG A 296 -8.47 -8.37 -15.64
N LEU A 297 -7.19 -8.65 -15.42
CA LEU A 297 -6.27 -7.75 -14.71
C LEU A 297 -6.10 -6.43 -15.44
N GLN A 298 -5.93 -6.44 -16.75
CA GLN A 298 -5.86 -5.23 -17.57
C GLN A 298 -7.13 -4.39 -17.47
N GLN A 299 -8.30 -5.01 -17.53
CA GLN A 299 -9.58 -4.32 -17.35
C GLN A 299 -9.70 -3.72 -15.93
N ALA A 300 -9.22 -4.41 -14.91
CA ALA A 300 -9.20 -3.91 -13.54
C ALA A 300 -8.26 -2.72 -13.37
N ALA A 301 -7.04 -2.79 -13.94
CA ALA A 301 -6.07 -1.71 -13.91
C ALA A 301 -6.59 -0.46 -14.64
N LEU A 302 -7.19 -0.63 -15.81
CA LEU A 302 -7.83 0.45 -16.57
C LEU A 302 -8.96 1.12 -15.77
N ALA A 303 -9.80 0.33 -15.10
CA ALA A 303 -10.87 0.85 -14.25
C ALA A 303 -10.32 1.66 -13.07
N GLY A 304 -9.26 1.18 -12.42
CA GLY A 304 -8.59 1.89 -11.33
C GLY A 304 -7.97 3.20 -11.79
N ARG A 305 -7.28 3.19 -12.94
CA ARG A 305 -6.70 4.40 -13.55
C ARG A 305 -7.76 5.42 -13.90
N ALA A 306 -8.87 5.00 -14.52
CA ALA A 306 -9.99 5.88 -14.84
C ALA A 306 -10.60 6.50 -13.58
N ARG A 307 -10.74 5.73 -12.50
CA ARG A 307 -11.26 6.22 -11.21
C ARG A 307 -10.37 7.32 -10.63
N ILE A 308 -9.05 7.11 -10.60
CA ILE A 308 -8.10 8.10 -10.09
C ILE A 308 -8.06 9.34 -10.99
N ALA A 309 -8.11 9.16 -12.32
CA ALA A 309 -8.16 10.28 -13.27
C ALA A 309 -9.39 11.17 -13.05
N VAL A 310 -10.57 10.57 -12.81
CA VAL A 310 -11.77 11.34 -12.45
C VAL A 310 -11.60 12.11 -11.16
N GLY A 311 -11.04 11.47 -10.13
CA GLY A 311 -10.72 12.14 -8.85
C GLY A 311 -9.84 13.37 -9.06
N GLY A 312 -8.78 13.24 -9.86
CA GLY A 312 -7.89 14.36 -10.20
C GLY A 312 -8.57 15.49 -10.96
N VAL A 313 -9.42 15.17 -11.97
CA VAL A 313 -10.20 16.18 -12.67
C VAL A 313 -11.10 16.95 -11.72
N MET A 314 -11.70 16.26 -10.76
CA MET A 314 -12.58 16.87 -9.77
C MET A 314 -11.84 17.68 -8.71
N ALA A 315 -10.69 17.19 -8.24
CA ALA A 315 -9.87 17.86 -7.23
C ALA A 315 -9.21 19.13 -7.76
N PHE A 316 -8.64 19.08 -8.96
CA PHE A 316 -7.90 20.19 -9.57
C PHE A 316 -8.76 21.08 -10.48
N GLY A 317 -10.02 20.72 -10.70
CA GLY A 317 -11.11 21.59 -11.20
C GLY A 317 -10.92 22.23 -12.59
N ASN A 318 -9.96 21.80 -13.43
CA ASN A 318 -9.74 22.47 -14.69
C ASN A 318 -9.27 21.56 -15.84
N ARG A 319 -9.53 22.02 -17.08
CA ARG A 319 -9.04 21.43 -18.32
C ARG A 319 -7.52 21.36 -18.44
N LYS A 320 -6.79 22.15 -17.63
CA LYS A 320 -5.33 22.24 -17.67
C LYS A 320 -4.70 20.89 -17.31
N THR A 321 -5.28 20.17 -16.34
CA THR A 321 -4.81 18.84 -15.92
C THR A 321 -4.89 17.81 -17.04
N LEU A 322 -6.04 17.72 -17.73
CA LEU A 322 -6.23 16.78 -18.86
C LEU A 322 -5.41 17.16 -20.11
N ARG A 323 -5.02 18.42 -20.25
CA ARG A 323 -4.17 18.92 -21.34
C ARG A 323 -2.69 18.88 -21.00
N ASN A 324 -2.34 18.60 -19.75
CA ASN A 324 -0.95 18.42 -19.37
C ASN A 324 -0.35 17.26 -20.18
N PRO A 325 0.78 17.45 -20.88
CA PRO A 325 1.40 16.39 -21.68
C PRO A 325 1.84 15.18 -20.86
N ARG A 326 2.08 15.34 -19.55
CA ARG A 326 2.36 14.25 -18.60
C ARG A 326 1.10 13.49 -18.17
N PHE A 327 -0.09 14.01 -18.46
CA PHE A 327 -1.33 13.32 -18.09
C PHE A 327 -1.56 12.16 -19.06
N PRO A 328 -1.58 10.90 -18.59
CA PRO A 328 -1.81 9.75 -19.45
C PRO A 328 -3.17 9.86 -20.13
N LYS A 329 -3.17 9.83 -21.45
CA LYS A 329 -4.39 9.96 -22.25
C LYS A 329 -5.18 8.66 -22.22
N LEU A 330 -6.27 8.62 -21.47
CA LEU A 330 -7.29 7.60 -21.64
C LEU A 330 -8.06 7.87 -22.93
N THR A 331 -8.16 6.89 -23.82
CA THR A 331 -9.05 7.01 -24.98
C THR A 331 -10.51 6.88 -24.55
N ILE A 332 -11.44 7.44 -25.35
CA ILE A 332 -12.88 7.29 -25.10
C ILE A 332 -13.26 5.81 -25.02
N GLY A 333 -12.70 4.99 -25.90
CA GLY A 333 -12.93 3.54 -25.89
C GLY A 333 -12.49 2.88 -24.58
N GLN A 334 -11.32 3.25 -24.05
CA GLN A 334 -10.82 2.75 -22.75
C GLN A 334 -11.73 3.15 -21.60
N VAL A 335 -12.21 4.40 -21.55
CA VAL A 335 -13.17 4.85 -20.53
C VAL A 335 -14.53 4.16 -20.70
N ALA A 336 -15.00 4.01 -21.93
CA ALA A 336 -16.29 3.37 -22.23
C ALA A 336 -16.29 1.89 -21.86
N SER A 337 -15.20 1.17 -22.11
CA SER A 337 -15.03 -0.26 -21.79
C SER A 337 -14.72 -0.53 -20.32
N ALA A 338 -14.16 0.46 -19.59
CA ALA A 338 -13.78 0.27 -18.19
C ALA A 338 -15.02 -0.07 -17.32
N PRO A 339 -14.93 -1.02 -16.39
CA PRO A 339 -16.02 -1.41 -15.50
C PRO A 339 -16.22 -0.37 -14.36
N VAL A 340 -16.40 0.89 -14.73
CA VAL A 340 -16.69 2.00 -13.81
C VAL A 340 -18.16 2.39 -13.90
N LYS A 341 -18.69 2.97 -12.81
CA LYS A 341 -20.11 3.45 -12.80
C LYS A 341 -20.36 4.41 -13.95
N GLY A 342 -21.55 4.34 -14.56
CA GLY A 342 -21.96 5.18 -15.68
C GLY A 342 -21.79 6.68 -15.43
N THR A 343 -22.02 7.14 -14.20
CA THR A 343 -21.78 8.53 -13.77
C THR A 343 -20.34 8.99 -14.03
N ILE A 344 -19.35 8.10 -13.80
CA ILE A 344 -17.94 8.40 -14.05
C ILE A 344 -17.69 8.54 -15.56
N LYS A 345 -18.25 7.64 -16.38
CA LYS A 345 -18.15 7.71 -17.85
C LYS A 345 -18.77 8.99 -18.39
N THR A 346 -19.94 9.38 -17.87
CA THR A 346 -20.65 10.61 -18.27
C THR A 346 -19.85 11.87 -17.94
N LEU A 347 -19.04 11.86 -16.90
CA LEU A 347 -18.19 13.00 -16.52
C LEU A 347 -16.90 13.07 -17.35
N LEU A 348 -16.25 11.95 -17.62
CA LEU A 348 -14.96 11.89 -18.31
C LEU A 348 -15.05 12.08 -19.82
N ILE A 349 -16.04 11.45 -20.47
CA ILE A 349 -16.15 11.47 -21.93
C ILE A 349 -16.30 12.90 -22.48
N PRO A 350 -17.18 13.76 -21.96
CA PRO A 350 -17.29 15.13 -22.43
C PRO A 350 -16.03 15.96 -22.26
N GLU A 351 -15.32 15.83 -21.13
CA GLU A 351 -14.05 16.54 -20.91
C GLU A 351 -12.98 16.10 -21.92
N MET A 352 -12.89 14.81 -22.24
CA MET A 352 -11.99 14.28 -23.25
C MET A 352 -12.32 14.80 -24.64
N LEU A 353 -13.60 15.07 -24.94
CA LEU A 353 -14.07 15.65 -26.20
C LEU A 353 -13.90 17.18 -26.23
N GLY A 354 -13.40 17.80 -25.17
CA GLY A 354 -13.22 19.25 -25.09
C GLY A 354 -14.53 20.03 -24.92
N ILE A 355 -15.61 19.35 -24.54
CA ILE A 355 -16.92 19.98 -24.30
C ILE A 355 -16.86 20.77 -22.97
N PRO A 356 -17.30 22.04 -22.93
CA PRO A 356 -17.19 22.87 -21.74
C PRO A 356 -18.20 22.49 -20.66
N LEU A 357 -17.90 21.47 -19.86
CA LEU A 357 -18.70 21.05 -18.70
C LEU A 357 -18.18 21.58 -17.35
N ALA A 358 -17.16 22.43 -17.35
CA ALA A 358 -16.47 22.85 -16.13
C ALA A 358 -17.38 23.49 -15.06
N ARG A 359 -18.41 24.25 -15.42
CA ARG A 359 -19.32 24.88 -14.44
C ARG A 359 -20.39 23.93 -13.86
N PRO A 360 -21.06 23.09 -14.67
CA PRO A 360 -21.94 22.05 -14.13
C PRO A 360 -21.17 21.01 -13.33
N LEU A 361 -19.96 20.62 -13.75
CA LEU A 361 -19.15 19.60 -13.08
C LEU A 361 -18.69 20.03 -11.69
N SER A 362 -18.29 21.28 -11.48
CA SER A 362 -17.95 21.78 -10.15
C SER A 362 -19.15 21.73 -9.20
N ARG A 363 -20.34 22.02 -9.68
CA ARG A 363 -21.59 21.89 -8.90
C ARG A 363 -21.97 20.44 -8.65
N THR A 364 -21.82 19.57 -9.65
CA THR A 364 -22.07 18.13 -9.52
C THR A 364 -21.00 17.47 -8.65
N ALA A 365 -19.72 17.89 -8.75
CA ALA A 365 -18.65 17.47 -7.88
C ALA A 365 -18.93 17.89 -6.42
N ASN A 366 -19.33 19.14 -6.18
CA ASN A 366 -19.72 19.61 -4.86
C ASN A 366 -20.98 18.90 -4.33
N TYR A 367 -21.95 18.59 -5.20
CA TYR A 367 -23.12 17.80 -4.84
C TYR A 367 -22.75 16.35 -4.49
N LEU A 368 -21.89 15.72 -5.28
CA LEU A 368 -21.40 14.38 -5.02
C LEU A 368 -20.49 14.35 -3.79
N ARG A 369 -19.69 15.39 -3.57
CA ARG A 369 -18.93 15.64 -2.32
C ARG A 369 -19.89 15.73 -1.12
N ALA A 370 -20.87 16.61 -1.18
CA ALA A 370 -21.85 16.80 -0.10
C ALA A 370 -22.64 15.53 0.22
N ARG A 371 -22.76 14.59 -0.70
CA ARG A 371 -23.38 13.27 -0.49
C ARG A 371 -22.38 12.15 -0.23
N ARG A 372 -21.10 12.45 -0.06
CA ARG A 372 -20.05 11.45 0.20
C ARG A 372 -20.05 10.28 -0.80
N LEU A 373 -20.34 10.56 -2.06
CA LEU A 373 -20.40 9.54 -3.12
C LEU A 373 -19.06 9.35 -3.83
N ILE A 374 -18.03 10.11 -3.44
CA ILE A 374 -16.67 10.06 -3.98
C ILE A 374 -15.69 9.88 -2.83
N PRO A 375 -14.81 8.86 -2.88
CA PRO A 375 -13.91 8.50 -1.79
C PRO A 375 -12.78 9.51 -1.47
N TRP A 376 -12.62 10.54 -2.25
CA TRP A 376 -11.55 11.56 -2.14
C TRP A 376 -11.88 12.71 -1.22
N GLU A 377 -12.95 12.56 -0.47
CA GLU A 377 -13.34 13.69 0.34
C GLU A 377 -12.55 13.83 1.59
N ARG A 378 -12.04 15.03 1.62
CA ARG A 378 -11.81 15.71 2.86
C ARG A 378 -12.53 17.01 2.90
N THR A 379 -13.45 17.05 3.79
CA THR A 379 -13.94 18.28 4.35
C THR A 379 -12.80 18.97 5.08
N ARG A 380 -12.63 20.25 4.76
CA ARG A 380 -11.87 21.20 5.55
C ARG A 380 -12.40 21.25 6.98
#